data_b879581d8f6bdc288084562b36d3928d
#
_entry.id   b879581d8f6bdc288084562b36d3928d
#
_cell.length_a   1.000
_cell.length_b   1.000
_cell.length_c   1.000
_cell.angle_alpha   90.00
_cell.angle_beta   90.00
_cell.angle_gamma   90.00
#
_symmetry.space_group_name_H-M   'P 1'
#
loop_
_entity.id
_entity.type
_entity.pdbx_description
1 polymer ?
#
loop_
_entity_poly.entity_id
_entity_poly.type
_entity_poly.pdbx_seq_one_letter_code
_entity_poly.pdbx_strand_id
1 'polypeptide(L)'
;MLERLWIANTDADSIVPAHWITHQLTLARGGAALLIGSVRPFGDEMSADQYRAWVKRETADPAEIHVHGANLGVRADVYSAVGGFDPHPEHEDVMLVDRVIAFGAPARATDGCCVATSARRHGRTPGGFAAHLRD
;
A
#
# COMPACT_ATOMS: atom_id res chain seq x y z
N MET A 1 -1.89 -23.17 9.73
CA MET A 1 -2.50 -22.09 10.52
C MET A 1 -2.24 -20.71 9.93
N LEU A 2 -0.98 -20.37 9.59
CA LEU A 2 -0.67 -19.04 9.04
C LEU A 2 -1.35 -18.78 7.70
N GLU A 3 -1.62 -19.81 6.91
CA GLU A 3 -2.32 -19.67 5.64
C GLU A 3 -3.76 -19.21 5.79
N ARG A 4 -4.28 -19.21 7.01
CA ARG A 4 -5.64 -18.74 7.33
C ARG A 4 -5.67 -17.37 7.99
N LEU A 5 -4.51 -16.72 8.12
CA LEU A 5 -4.39 -15.41 8.72
C LEU A 5 -4.01 -14.39 7.64
N TRP A 6 -4.59 -13.23 7.75
CA TRP A 6 -4.36 -12.12 6.82
C TRP A 6 -3.81 -10.93 7.59
N ILE A 7 -2.73 -10.33 7.09
CA ILE A 7 -2.12 -9.14 7.66
C ILE A 7 -2.54 -7.96 6.80
N ALA A 8 -3.32 -7.06 7.38
CA ALA A 8 -3.73 -5.82 6.72
C ALA A 8 -2.92 -4.67 7.31
N ASN A 9 -2.21 -3.95 6.46
CA ASN A 9 -1.26 -2.92 6.87
C ASN A 9 -1.72 -1.54 6.42
N THR A 10 -1.73 -0.58 7.33
CA THR A 10 -2.01 0.83 7.06
C THR A 10 -1.14 1.71 7.94
N ASP A 11 -1.11 3.00 7.66
CA ASP A 11 -0.33 3.97 8.43
C ASP A 11 -1.19 4.67 9.48
N ALA A 12 -0.54 5.15 10.54
CA ALA A 12 -1.24 5.79 11.67
C ALA A 12 -1.96 7.09 11.28
N ASP A 13 -1.51 7.76 10.22
CA ASP A 13 -2.11 9.00 9.73
C ASP A 13 -3.01 8.78 8.49
N SER A 14 -3.56 7.58 8.37
CA SER A 14 -4.41 7.19 7.25
C SER A 14 -5.82 6.88 7.73
N ILE A 15 -6.78 7.03 6.82
CA ILE A 15 -8.18 6.70 7.06
C ILE A 15 -8.58 5.61 6.08
N VAL A 16 -8.93 4.44 6.62
CA VAL A 16 -9.36 3.31 5.80
C VAL A 16 -10.88 3.39 5.59
N PRO A 17 -11.38 2.91 4.44
CA PRO A 17 -12.84 2.87 4.24
C PRO A 17 -13.49 1.81 5.12
N ALA A 18 -14.80 1.95 5.36
CA ALA A 18 -15.53 1.03 6.25
C ALA A 18 -15.46 -0.43 5.78
N HIS A 19 -15.36 -0.66 4.47
CA HIS A 19 -15.31 -2.00 3.88
C HIS A 19 -13.88 -2.50 3.62
N TRP A 20 -12.88 -1.87 4.23
CA TRP A 20 -11.46 -2.15 3.95
C TRP A 20 -11.09 -3.60 4.21
N ILE A 21 -11.41 -4.12 5.40
CA ILE A 21 -11.09 -5.50 5.76
C ILE A 21 -11.93 -6.49 4.94
N THR A 22 -13.23 -6.23 4.78
CA THR A 22 -14.10 -7.15 4.02
C THR A 22 -13.70 -7.24 2.57
N HIS A 23 -13.28 -6.14 1.96
CA HIS A 23 -12.79 -6.16 0.57
C HIS A 23 -11.52 -7.00 0.45
N GLN A 24 -10.56 -6.81 1.37
CA GLN A 24 -9.33 -7.59 1.36
C GLN A 24 -9.60 -9.08 1.55
N LEU A 25 -10.47 -9.43 2.49
CA LEU A 25 -10.80 -10.83 2.73
C LEU A 25 -11.53 -11.47 1.55
N THR A 26 -12.35 -10.71 0.83
CA THR A 26 -13.01 -11.21 -0.37
C THR A 26 -11.98 -11.61 -1.43
N LEU A 27 -10.97 -10.75 -1.66
CA LEU A 27 -9.90 -11.06 -2.61
C LEU A 27 -9.01 -12.20 -2.11
N ALA A 28 -8.73 -12.26 -0.81
CA ALA A 28 -7.96 -13.34 -0.22
C ALA A 28 -8.66 -14.69 -0.39
N ARG A 29 -9.98 -14.73 -0.19
CA ARG A 29 -10.78 -15.95 -0.41
C ARG A 29 -10.80 -16.35 -1.87
N GLY A 30 -10.64 -15.39 -2.79
CA GLY A 30 -10.53 -15.66 -4.22
C GLY A 30 -9.14 -16.13 -4.65
N GLY A 31 -8.19 -16.30 -3.71
CA GLY A 31 -6.88 -16.84 -3.98
C GLY A 31 -5.72 -15.86 -3.88
N ALA A 32 -5.96 -14.57 -3.62
CA ALA A 32 -4.87 -13.60 -3.49
C ALA A 32 -4.08 -13.86 -2.21
N ALA A 33 -2.75 -13.83 -2.32
CA ALA A 33 -1.84 -13.92 -1.17
C ALA A 33 -1.20 -12.56 -0.86
N LEU A 34 -1.24 -11.64 -1.81
CA LEU A 34 -0.77 -10.27 -1.67
C LEU A 34 -1.79 -9.34 -2.31
N LEU A 35 -2.08 -8.23 -1.62
CA LEU A 35 -2.99 -7.23 -2.13
C LEU A 35 -2.29 -5.87 -2.09
N ILE A 36 -2.23 -5.22 -3.24
CA ILE A 36 -1.63 -3.90 -3.39
C ILE A 36 -2.77 -2.92 -3.63
N GLY A 37 -3.09 -2.14 -2.59
CA GLY A 37 -4.20 -1.21 -2.63
C GLY A 37 -3.77 0.19 -3.05
N SER A 38 -4.74 0.99 -3.48
CA SER A 38 -4.52 2.38 -3.85
C SER A 38 -4.63 3.31 -2.64
N VAL A 39 -4.03 4.48 -2.75
CA VAL A 39 -4.14 5.54 -1.76
C VAL A 39 -4.50 6.85 -2.45
N ARG A 40 -5.07 7.76 -1.69
CA ARG A 40 -5.29 9.15 -2.11
C ARG A 40 -4.87 10.09 -1.00
N PRO A 41 -4.31 11.25 -1.34
CA PRO A 41 -3.96 12.22 -0.30
C PRO A 41 -5.18 12.95 0.23
N PHE A 42 -5.13 13.36 1.49
CA PHE A 42 -6.14 14.23 2.08
C PHE A 42 -5.48 15.26 2.99
N GLY A 43 -6.24 16.32 3.33
CA GLY A 43 -5.80 17.35 4.24
C GLY A 43 -5.58 18.69 3.57
N ASP A 44 -5.55 19.75 4.38
CA ASP A 44 -5.44 21.13 3.92
C ASP A 44 -4.01 21.52 3.51
N GLU A 45 -3.05 20.66 3.75
CA GLU A 45 -1.64 20.92 3.47
C GLU A 45 -1.26 20.68 2.01
N MET A 46 -2.18 20.16 1.21
CA MET A 46 -1.96 19.89 -0.19
C MET A 46 -2.66 20.91 -1.06
N SER A 47 -1.88 21.62 -1.90
CA SER A 47 -2.44 22.55 -2.87
C SER A 47 -3.10 21.81 -4.03
N ALA A 48 -3.94 22.52 -4.80
CA ALA A 48 -4.54 21.97 -6.01
C ALA A 48 -3.48 21.54 -7.02
N ASP A 49 -2.38 22.31 -7.14
CA ASP A 49 -1.27 21.95 -8.04
C ASP A 49 -0.56 20.69 -7.59
N GLN A 50 -0.33 20.52 -6.29
CA GLN A 50 0.27 19.31 -5.74
C GLN A 50 -0.63 18.10 -5.98
N TYR A 51 -1.93 18.25 -5.81
CA TYR A 51 -2.89 17.18 -6.07
C TYR A 51 -2.86 16.77 -7.54
N ARG A 52 -2.89 17.75 -8.46
CA ARG A 52 -2.81 17.44 -9.90
C ARG A 52 -1.50 16.74 -10.27
N ALA A 53 -0.39 17.19 -9.68
CA ALA A 53 0.91 16.54 -9.92
C ALA A 53 0.92 15.11 -9.41
N TRP A 54 0.31 14.84 -8.25
CA TRP A 54 0.19 13.50 -7.71
C TRP A 54 -0.64 12.60 -8.62
N VAL A 55 -1.82 13.07 -9.06
CA VAL A 55 -2.68 12.32 -9.98
C VAL A 55 -1.93 12.00 -11.26
N LYS A 56 -1.19 12.97 -11.80
CA LYS A 56 -0.43 12.78 -13.04
C LYS A 56 0.62 11.68 -12.88
N ARG A 57 1.34 11.65 -11.76
CA ARG A 57 2.33 10.60 -11.50
C ARG A 57 1.68 9.24 -11.35
N GLU A 58 0.57 9.16 -10.61
CA GLU A 58 -0.13 7.90 -10.36
C GLU A 58 -0.74 7.30 -11.64
N THR A 59 -1.10 8.15 -12.60
CA THR A 59 -1.80 7.72 -13.82
C THR A 59 -0.92 7.81 -15.08
N ALA A 60 0.36 8.15 -14.95
CA ALA A 60 1.26 8.34 -16.11
C ALA A 60 1.43 7.05 -16.91
N ASP A 61 1.49 5.91 -16.24
CA ASP A 61 1.55 4.59 -16.88
C ASP A 61 0.48 3.69 -16.25
N PRO A 62 -0.61 3.40 -16.96
CA PRO A 62 -1.67 2.55 -16.41
C PRO A 62 -1.22 1.13 -16.06
N ALA A 63 -0.12 0.66 -16.63
CA ALA A 63 0.42 -0.66 -16.33
C ALA A 63 1.31 -0.66 -15.07
N GLU A 64 1.71 0.50 -14.59
CA GLU A 64 2.55 0.62 -13.42
C GLU A 64 1.73 0.45 -12.14
N ILE A 65 2.22 -0.39 -11.24
CA ILE A 65 1.59 -0.61 -9.94
C ILE A 65 2.39 0.16 -8.89
N HIS A 66 1.73 1.12 -8.25
CA HIS A 66 2.33 1.90 -7.17
C HIS A 66 2.07 1.23 -5.84
N VAL A 67 3.14 0.92 -5.11
CA VAL A 67 3.07 0.25 -3.81
C VAL A 67 3.07 1.29 -2.71
N HIS A 68 2.08 1.20 -1.82
CA HIS A 68 1.96 2.09 -0.67
C HIS A 68 1.74 1.26 0.61
N GLY A 69 2.63 1.43 1.58
CA GLY A 69 2.51 0.75 2.86
C GLY A 69 1.21 1.08 3.61
N ALA A 70 0.60 2.23 3.28
CA ALA A 70 -0.67 2.62 3.87
C ALA A 70 -1.85 1.73 3.44
N ASN A 71 -1.70 0.95 2.37
CA ASN A 71 -2.76 0.05 1.89
C ASN A 71 -2.15 -1.22 1.28
N LEU A 72 -1.79 -2.16 2.14
CA LEU A 72 -1.11 -3.37 1.74
C LEU A 72 -1.64 -4.54 2.56
N GLY A 73 -1.96 -5.64 1.89
CA GLY A 73 -2.43 -6.86 2.57
C GLY A 73 -1.62 -8.06 2.13
N VAL A 74 -1.33 -8.98 3.05
CA VAL A 74 -0.56 -10.17 2.74
C VAL A 74 -0.99 -11.34 3.63
N ARG A 75 -1.04 -12.53 3.04
CA ARG A 75 -1.31 -13.74 3.80
C ARG A 75 -0.12 -14.06 4.71
N ALA A 76 -0.40 -14.40 5.95
CA ALA A 76 0.63 -14.50 6.99
C ALA A 76 1.69 -15.55 6.70
N ASP A 77 1.33 -16.68 6.06
CA ASP A 77 2.31 -17.72 5.71
C ASP A 77 3.32 -17.21 4.67
N VAL A 78 2.85 -16.44 3.68
CA VAL A 78 3.73 -15.84 2.67
C VAL A 78 4.61 -14.76 3.30
N TYR A 79 4.03 -13.91 4.16
CA TYR A 79 4.80 -12.90 4.89
C TYR A 79 5.96 -13.53 5.67
N SER A 80 5.66 -14.61 6.38
CA SER A 80 6.68 -15.34 7.15
C SER A 80 7.74 -15.98 6.25
N ALA A 81 7.30 -16.58 5.14
CA ALA A 81 8.20 -17.28 4.22
C ALA A 81 9.23 -16.35 3.57
N VAL A 82 8.85 -15.10 3.30
CA VAL A 82 9.75 -14.11 2.68
C VAL A 82 10.52 -13.27 3.69
N GLY A 83 10.31 -13.50 5.00
CA GLY A 83 11.05 -12.82 6.06
C GLY A 83 10.42 -11.53 6.58
N GLY A 84 9.21 -11.19 6.15
CA GLY A 84 8.51 -10.01 6.62
C GLY A 84 9.12 -8.70 6.16
N PHE A 85 8.72 -7.60 6.80
CA PHE A 85 9.31 -6.28 6.53
C PHE A 85 10.76 -6.23 7.01
N ASP A 86 11.64 -5.66 6.17
CA ASP A 86 13.00 -5.33 6.61
C ASP A 86 12.99 -4.09 7.50
N PRO A 87 13.94 -3.99 8.46
CA PRO A 87 14.03 -2.82 9.33
C PRO A 87 14.72 -1.64 8.62
N HIS A 88 14.31 -1.36 7.38
CA HIS A 88 14.81 -0.20 6.64
C HIS A 88 13.90 1.00 6.86
N PRO A 89 14.45 2.23 6.95
CA PRO A 89 13.62 3.43 7.11
C PRO A 89 12.83 3.81 5.87
N GLU A 90 13.23 3.28 4.70
CA GLU A 90 12.60 3.63 3.41
C GLU A 90 12.34 2.38 2.58
N HIS A 91 11.23 2.41 1.82
CA HIS A 91 10.90 1.42 0.79
C HIS A 91 10.70 -0.02 1.32
N GLU A 92 10.41 -0.18 2.60
CA GLU A 92 10.18 -1.51 3.18
C GLU A 92 8.96 -2.19 2.55
N ASP A 93 7.96 -1.41 2.13
CA ASP A 93 6.77 -1.91 1.44
C ASP A 93 7.10 -2.43 0.05
N VAL A 94 7.87 -1.69 -0.73
CA VAL A 94 8.29 -2.11 -2.07
C VAL A 94 9.16 -3.37 -2.00
N MET A 95 10.07 -3.41 -1.03
CA MET A 95 10.96 -4.58 -0.83
C MET A 95 10.17 -5.83 -0.46
N LEU A 96 9.16 -5.69 0.40
CA LEU A 96 8.29 -6.81 0.74
C LEU A 96 7.53 -7.31 -0.49
N VAL A 97 6.93 -6.40 -1.24
CA VAL A 97 6.16 -6.76 -2.45
C VAL A 97 7.05 -7.48 -3.45
N ASP A 98 8.27 -6.97 -3.69
CA ASP A 98 9.20 -7.57 -4.63
C ASP A 98 9.54 -9.01 -4.21
N ARG A 99 9.76 -9.25 -2.91
CA ARG A 99 10.07 -10.60 -2.41
C ARG A 99 8.88 -11.53 -2.53
N VAL A 100 7.66 -11.04 -2.27
CA VAL A 100 6.46 -11.86 -2.40
C VAL A 100 6.22 -12.26 -3.86
N ILE A 101 6.41 -11.31 -4.79
CA ILE A 101 6.27 -11.58 -6.21
C ILE A 101 7.34 -12.58 -6.68
N ALA A 102 8.59 -12.41 -6.24
CA ALA A 102 9.67 -13.34 -6.57
C ALA A 102 9.43 -14.74 -5.98
N PHE A 103 8.77 -14.82 -4.84
CA PHE A 103 8.37 -16.08 -4.21
C PHE A 103 7.31 -16.83 -5.04
N GLY A 104 6.58 -16.11 -5.89
CA GLY A 104 5.58 -16.72 -6.79
C GLY A 104 4.18 -16.76 -6.22
N ALA A 105 3.89 -16.07 -5.12
CA ALA A 105 2.55 -16.03 -4.54
C ALA A 105 1.60 -15.15 -5.38
N PRO A 106 0.30 -15.51 -5.46
CA PRO A 106 -0.64 -14.71 -6.24
C PRO A 106 -0.82 -13.31 -5.66
N ALA A 107 -0.56 -12.30 -6.49
CA ALA A 107 -0.68 -10.89 -6.11
C ALA A 107 -1.77 -10.20 -6.94
N ARG A 108 -2.52 -9.29 -6.31
CA ARG A 108 -3.57 -8.51 -6.97
C ARG A 108 -3.48 -7.05 -6.57
N ALA A 109 -3.60 -6.17 -7.56
CA ALA A 109 -3.77 -4.74 -7.31
C ALA A 109 -5.27 -4.43 -7.31
N THR A 110 -5.68 -3.49 -6.46
CA THR A 110 -7.07 -3.08 -6.37
C THR A 110 -7.20 -1.61 -6.04
N ASP A 111 -8.20 -0.95 -6.60
CA ASP A 111 -8.61 0.39 -6.22
C ASP A 111 -9.98 0.39 -5.51
N GLY A 112 -10.51 -0.81 -5.21
CA GLY A 112 -11.82 -0.97 -4.59
C GLY A 112 -11.86 -0.65 -3.10
N CYS A 113 -10.71 -0.48 -2.44
CA CYS A 113 -10.64 -0.12 -1.02
C CYS A 113 -9.59 0.97 -0.78
N CYS A 114 -9.66 2.03 -1.56
CA CYS A 114 -8.70 3.15 -1.51
C CYS A 114 -8.60 3.74 -0.10
N VAL A 115 -7.37 3.97 0.36
CA VAL A 115 -7.08 4.54 1.68
C VAL A 115 -6.71 6.01 1.52
N ALA A 116 -7.30 6.87 2.35
CA ALA A 116 -6.93 8.27 2.40
C ALA A 116 -5.77 8.45 3.37
N THR A 117 -4.66 9.03 2.92
CA THR A 117 -3.48 9.23 3.76
C THR A 117 -3.08 10.70 3.80
N SER A 118 -2.47 11.11 4.92
CA SER A 118 -2.11 12.50 5.14
C SER A 118 -1.11 12.99 4.11
N ALA A 119 -1.36 14.20 3.60
CA ALA A 119 -0.51 14.87 2.62
C ALA A 119 0.53 15.78 3.27
N ARG A 120 0.87 15.55 4.56
CA ARG A 120 1.84 16.40 5.26
C ARG A 120 3.19 16.38 4.56
N ARG A 121 3.77 17.57 4.36
CA ARG A 121 5.04 17.74 3.65
C ARG A 121 6.21 17.08 4.36
N HIS A 122 6.14 17.02 5.69
CA HIS A 122 7.19 16.45 6.54
C HIS A 122 6.66 15.16 7.15
N GLY A 123 6.65 14.09 6.34
CA GLY A 123 6.32 12.78 6.82
C GLY A 123 7.32 12.32 7.88
N ARG A 124 6.87 11.45 8.80
CA ARG A 124 7.73 10.93 9.87
C ARG A 124 8.79 9.97 9.38
N THR A 125 8.58 9.38 8.21
CA THR A 125 9.47 8.41 7.60
C THR A 125 10.08 9.01 6.33
N PRO A 126 11.39 9.22 6.27
CA PRO A 126 12.03 9.64 5.03
C PRO A 126 11.73 8.64 3.92
N GLY A 127 11.39 9.13 2.72
CA GLY A 127 11.02 8.26 1.60
C GLY A 127 9.60 7.73 1.64
N GLY A 128 8.79 8.12 2.65
CA GLY A 128 7.38 7.76 2.72
C GLY A 128 6.52 8.58 1.79
N PHE A 129 5.19 8.50 1.98
CA PHE A 129 4.22 9.16 1.11
C PHE A 129 4.44 10.69 1.02
N ALA A 130 4.76 11.34 2.15
CA ALA A 130 5.01 12.79 2.16
C ALA A 130 6.23 13.16 1.32
N ALA A 131 7.28 12.33 1.33
CA ALA A 131 8.46 12.55 0.48
C ALA A 131 8.11 12.41 -1.00
N HIS A 132 7.23 11.47 -1.35
CA HIS A 132 6.73 11.29 -2.71
C HIS A 132 6.01 12.54 -3.22
N LEU A 133 5.30 13.24 -2.36
CA LEU A 133 4.58 14.46 -2.73
C LEU A 133 5.48 15.69 -2.94
N ARG A 134 6.69 15.70 -2.35
CA ARG A 134 7.62 16.82 -2.49
C ARG A 134 8.27 16.89 -3.87
N ASP A 135 8.34 15.79 -4.54
CA ASP A 135 8.90 15.69 -5.90
C ASP A 135 7.81 15.93 -6.93
#